data_537aa9356b04173135e2f782ecc1ec6b
#
_entry.id   537aa9356b04173135e2f782ecc1ec6b
#
_cell.length_a   1.000
_cell.length_b   1.000
_cell.length_c   1.000
_cell.angle_alpha   90.00
_cell.angle_beta   90.00
_cell.angle_gamma   90.00
#
_symmetry.space_group_name_H-M   'P 1'
#
loop_
_entity.id
_entity.type
_entity.pdbx_description
1 polymer ?
#
loop_
_entity_poly.entity_id
_entity_poly.type
_entity_poly.pdbx_seq_one_letter_code
_entity_poly.pdbx_strand_id
1 'polypeptide(L)'
;MVRKIPDATPGIINQHALTQEQALLAKVRYNRLIDIFLGITAYSLQNHLRTKIVNYGQIEIDELYIGLNNNAAQFIVPVQAKGGSDKLGVIQTIQDITFCRQGNKAGNKYIDLTPRAVSTQFMANNVIAMFELDFDGNDVSIVQEKHYQLVEANEIEAADLQKYLLTT
;
A
#
# COMPACT_ATOMS: atom_id res chain seq x y z
N MET A 1 18.30 1.70 0.23
CA MET A 1 18.42 2.23 -1.17
C MET A 1 17.07 2.72 -1.62
N VAL A 2 17.03 3.93 -2.19
CA VAL A 2 15.81 4.48 -2.83
C VAL A 2 15.83 4.08 -4.31
N ARG A 3 14.70 3.53 -4.78
CA ARG A 3 14.55 3.16 -6.20
C ARG A 3 13.73 4.21 -6.93
N LYS A 4 14.24 4.68 -8.05
CA LYS A 4 13.55 5.65 -8.90
C LYS A 4 12.53 4.95 -9.79
N ILE A 5 11.32 5.49 -9.81
CA ILE A 5 10.21 5.02 -10.65
C ILE A 5 9.78 6.19 -11.54
N PRO A 6 9.59 5.98 -12.85
CA PRO A 6 9.04 7.04 -13.70
C PRO A 6 7.65 7.44 -13.22
N ASP A 7 7.42 8.73 -13.01
CA ASP A 7 6.15 9.23 -12.51
C ASP A 7 5.09 9.23 -13.62
N ALA A 8 4.07 8.39 -13.47
CA ALA A 8 2.94 8.28 -14.37
C ALA A 8 1.66 8.91 -13.79
N THR A 9 1.77 9.66 -12.68
CA THR A 9 0.62 10.32 -12.06
C THR A 9 0.10 11.43 -12.99
N PRO A 10 -1.19 11.42 -13.38
CA PRO A 10 -1.75 12.52 -14.15
C PRO A 10 -1.64 13.85 -13.41
N GLY A 11 -1.19 14.90 -14.11
CA GLY A 11 -0.99 16.21 -13.48
C GLY A 11 -2.27 16.78 -12.87
N ILE A 12 -3.42 16.50 -13.45
CA ILE A 12 -4.72 16.95 -12.94
C ILE A 12 -5.02 16.38 -11.54
N ILE A 13 -4.50 15.21 -11.21
CA ILE A 13 -4.65 14.62 -9.87
C ILE A 13 -3.89 15.47 -8.85
N ASN A 14 -2.66 15.86 -9.17
CA ASN A 14 -1.85 16.69 -8.28
C ASN A 14 -2.47 18.08 -8.08
N GLN A 15 -3.15 18.61 -9.09
CA GLN A 15 -3.82 19.92 -9.03
C GLN A 15 -5.07 19.91 -8.13
N HIS A 16 -5.77 18.79 -8.04
CA HIS A 16 -7.10 18.74 -7.44
C HIS A 16 -7.21 17.82 -6.20
N ALA A 17 -6.16 17.15 -5.80
CA ALA A 17 -6.17 16.37 -4.56
C ALA A 17 -6.37 17.28 -3.35
N LEU A 18 -7.33 16.95 -2.50
CA LEU A 18 -7.72 17.78 -1.35
C LEU A 18 -6.80 17.61 -0.16
N THR A 19 -6.16 16.43 -0.03
CA THR A 19 -5.27 16.10 1.08
C THR A 19 -4.00 15.42 0.60
N GLN A 20 -2.98 15.39 1.46
CA GLN A 20 -1.75 14.65 1.17
C GLN A 20 -2.01 13.16 1.03
N GLU A 21 -2.90 12.59 1.85
CA GLU A 21 -3.27 11.19 1.80
C GLU A 21 -3.94 10.81 0.47
N GLN A 22 -4.84 11.65 -0.03
CA GLN A 22 -5.46 11.43 -1.34
C GLN A 22 -4.42 11.47 -2.46
N ALA A 23 -3.51 12.43 -2.42
CA ALA A 23 -2.42 12.52 -3.41
C ALA A 23 -1.51 11.29 -3.33
N LEU A 24 -1.18 10.84 -2.14
CA LEU A 24 -0.36 9.65 -1.92
C LEU A 24 -1.03 8.39 -2.46
N LEU A 25 -2.29 8.16 -2.12
CA LEU A 25 -3.04 7.00 -2.62
C LEU A 25 -3.13 6.99 -4.14
N ALA A 26 -3.33 8.15 -4.77
CA ALA A 26 -3.35 8.28 -6.21
C ALA A 26 -1.99 7.96 -6.84
N LYS A 27 -0.91 8.47 -6.28
CA LYS A 27 0.46 8.18 -6.75
C LYS A 27 0.78 6.70 -6.65
N VAL A 28 0.41 6.06 -5.55
CA VAL A 28 0.59 4.62 -5.36
C VAL A 28 -0.19 3.84 -6.42
N ARG A 29 -1.42 4.22 -6.70
CA ARG A 29 -2.28 3.54 -7.67
C ARG A 29 -1.79 3.74 -9.11
N TYR A 30 -1.58 4.98 -9.54
CA TYR A 30 -1.21 5.29 -10.92
C TYR A 30 0.19 4.79 -11.28
N ASN A 31 1.09 4.71 -10.33
CA ASN A 31 2.44 4.20 -10.55
C ASN A 31 2.57 2.69 -10.25
N ARG A 32 1.48 2.01 -9.97
CA ARG A 32 1.45 0.56 -9.72
C ARG A 32 2.41 0.14 -8.60
N LEU A 33 2.55 0.97 -7.57
CA LEU A 33 3.53 0.71 -6.50
C LEU A 33 3.17 -0.51 -5.65
N ILE A 34 1.89 -0.85 -5.50
CA ILE A 34 1.49 -2.08 -4.80
C ILE A 34 2.00 -3.31 -5.55
N ASP A 35 1.82 -3.32 -6.88
CA ASP A 35 2.31 -4.40 -7.75
C ASP A 35 3.83 -4.55 -7.64
N ILE A 36 4.54 -3.43 -7.78
CA ILE A 36 6.01 -3.41 -7.77
C ILE A 36 6.54 -3.85 -6.40
N PHE A 37 5.94 -3.34 -5.33
CA PHE A 37 6.39 -3.60 -3.96
C PHE A 37 6.14 -5.05 -3.54
N LEU A 38 4.96 -5.58 -3.81
CA LEU A 38 4.55 -6.92 -3.38
C LEU A 38 4.90 -8.02 -4.38
N GLY A 39 5.27 -7.66 -5.62
CA GLY A 39 5.54 -8.63 -6.67
C GLY A 39 4.30 -9.40 -7.12
N ILE A 40 3.15 -8.73 -7.18
CA ILE A 40 1.86 -9.30 -7.57
C ILE A 40 1.20 -8.42 -8.63
N THR A 41 0.14 -8.92 -9.26
CA THR A 41 -0.77 -8.08 -10.04
C THR A 41 -1.94 -7.70 -9.16
N ALA A 42 -2.08 -6.41 -8.84
CA ALA A 42 -3.08 -5.92 -7.90
C ALA A 42 -4.05 -4.95 -8.57
N TYR A 43 -5.28 -4.97 -8.09
CA TYR A 43 -6.36 -4.12 -8.57
C TYR A 43 -6.99 -3.40 -7.40
N SER A 44 -7.14 -2.07 -7.50
CA SER A 44 -7.86 -1.29 -6.51
C SER A 44 -9.34 -1.66 -6.54
N LEU A 45 -9.85 -2.12 -5.40
CA LEU A 45 -11.24 -2.55 -5.28
C LEU A 45 -12.11 -1.41 -4.75
N GLN A 46 -11.67 -0.70 -3.73
CA GLN A 46 -12.43 0.36 -3.09
C GLN A 46 -11.55 1.32 -2.30
N ASN A 47 -11.89 2.61 -2.37
CA ASN A 47 -11.30 3.67 -1.54
C ASN A 47 -12.22 3.97 -0.36
N HIS A 48 -11.63 4.41 0.76
CA HIS A 48 -12.37 4.87 1.93
C HIS A 48 -13.47 3.89 2.36
N LEU A 49 -13.10 2.62 2.49
CA LEU A 49 -14.04 1.59 2.93
C LEU A 49 -14.34 1.79 4.41
N ARG A 50 -15.57 2.22 4.70
CA ARG A 50 -16.09 2.31 6.06
C ARG A 50 -16.87 1.06 6.38
N THR A 51 -16.49 0.37 7.45
CA THR A 51 -17.09 -0.89 7.84
C THR A 51 -17.02 -1.07 9.35
N LYS A 52 -17.58 -2.16 9.85
CA LYS A 52 -17.54 -2.53 11.26
C LYS A 52 -16.91 -3.88 11.43
N ILE A 53 -16.08 -4.00 12.46
CA ILE A 53 -15.51 -5.27 12.91
C ILE A 53 -16.07 -5.61 14.28
N VAL A 54 -16.42 -6.89 14.47
CA VAL A 54 -16.86 -7.38 15.78
C VAL A 54 -15.76 -7.13 16.81
N ASN A 55 -16.12 -6.52 17.94
CA ASN A 55 -15.25 -6.13 19.05
C ASN A 55 -14.35 -4.90 18.81
N TYR A 56 -14.29 -4.36 17.61
CA TYR A 56 -13.51 -3.15 17.30
C TYR A 56 -14.39 -1.94 16.98
N GLY A 57 -15.64 -2.18 16.56
CA GLY A 57 -16.53 -1.12 16.13
C GLY A 57 -16.28 -0.66 14.71
N GLN A 58 -16.51 0.61 14.46
CA GLN A 58 -16.37 1.20 13.13
C GLN A 58 -14.91 1.45 12.78
N ILE A 59 -14.50 1.04 11.58
CA ILE A 59 -13.16 1.28 11.03
C ILE A 59 -13.26 1.88 9.63
N GLU A 60 -12.14 2.46 9.17
CA GLU A 60 -11.97 2.91 7.80
C GLU A 60 -10.67 2.34 7.23
N ILE A 61 -10.75 1.72 6.05
CA ILE A 61 -9.59 1.29 5.26
C ILE A 61 -9.41 2.33 4.15
N ASP A 62 -8.23 2.92 4.04
CA ASP A 62 -7.99 4.01 3.09
C ASP A 62 -8.13 3.55 1.65
N GLU A 63 -7.56 2.41 1.30
CA GLU A 63 -7.75 1.75 0.02
C GLU A 63 -7.61 0.24 0.16
N LEU A 64 -8.46 -0.50 -0.51
CA LEU A 64 -8.45 -1.96 -0.51
C LEU A 64 -8.14 -2.46 -1.89
N TYR A 65 -7.08 -3.30 -2.01
CA TYR A 65 -6.71 -3.98 -3.25
C TYR A 65 -6.98 -5.48 -3.12
N ILE A 66 -7.19 -6.11 -4.26
CA ILE A 66 -7.09 -7.56 -4.42
C ILE A 66 -6.02 -7.85 -5.47
N GLY A 67 -5.36 -8.98 -5.37
CA GLY A 67 -4.30 -9.32 -6.30
C GLY A 67 -3.99 -10.79 -6.35
N LEU A 68 -3.15 -11.16 -7.31
CA LEU A 68 -2.66 -12.53 -7.45
C LEU A 68 -1.20 -12.53 -7.89
N ASN A 69 -0.50 -13.58 -7.50
CA ASN A 69 0.88 -13.80 -7.94
C ASN A 69 0.92 -14.67 -9.20
N ASN A 70 2.13 -15.00 -9.65
CA ASN A 70 2.34 -15.83 -10.84
C ASN A 70 1.89 -17.30 -10.68
N ASN A 71 1.61 -17.74 -9.46
CA ASN A 71 1.04 -19.07 -9.18
C ASN A 71 -0.48 -19.02 -8.97
N ALA A 72 -1.10 -17.88 -9.27
CA ALA A 72 -2.54 -17.61 -9.07
C ALA A 72 -2.98 -17.64 -7.59
N ALA A 73 -2.06 -17.56 -6.64
CA ALA A 73 -2.41 -17.36 -5.25
C ALA A 73 -3.02 -15.96 -5.07
N GLN A 74 -4.13 -15.87 -4.34
CA GLN A 74 -4.91 -14.65 -4.23
C GLN A 74 -4.69 -13.96 -2.88
N PHE A 75 -4.61 -12.64 -2.93
CA PHE A 75 -4.33 -11.78 -1.78
C PHE A 75 -5.35 -10.66 -1.64
N ILE A 76 -5.59 -10.26 -0.40
CA ILE A 76 -6.30 -9.03 -0.08
C ILE A 76 -5.30 -8.07 0.59
N VAL A 77 -5.26 -6.84 0.07
CA VAL A 77 -4.22 -5.86 0.46
C VAL A 77 -4.90 -4.59 0.96
N PRO A 78 -5.11 -4.48 2.28
CA PRO A 78 -5.52 -3.21 2.86
C PRO A 78 -4.33 -2.25 2.90
N VAL A 79 -4.53 -1.02 2.42
CA VAL A 79 -3.50 0.01 2.35
C VAL A 79 -3.88 1.20 3.20
N GLN A 80 -2.97 1.64 4.06
CA GLN A 80 -3.08 2.89 4.79
C GLN A 80 -2.09 3.91 4.25
N ALA A 81 -2.52 5.17 4.17
CA ALA A 81 -1.69 6.28 3.76
C ALA A 81 -1.41 7.21 4.94
N LYS A 82 -0.14 7.55 5.14
CA LYS A 82 0.31 8.47 6.17
C LYS A 82 1.05 9.65 5.55
N GLY A 83 0.66 10.85 5.91
CA GLY A 83 1.34 12.07 5.49
C GLY A 83 2.52 12.40 6.39
N GLY A 84 3.48 13.10 5.84
CA GLY A 84 4.58 13.80 6.48
C GLY A 84 5.10 13.24 7.82
N SER A 85 4.64 13.84 8.91
CA SER A 85 5.09 13.53 10.27
C SER A 85 4.29 12.43 10.96
N ASP A 86 3.25 11.90 10.35
CA ASP A 86 2.45 10.82 10.93
C ASP A 86 3.27 9.55 11.08
N LYS A 87 3.02 8.82 12.17
CA LYS A 87 3.67 7.55 12.43
C LYS A 87 2.84 6.40 11.87
N LEU A 88 3.51 5.25 11.64
CA LEU A 88 2.82 4.01 11.30
C LEU A 88 1.70 3.73 12.31
N GLY A 89 0.50 3.49 11.79
CA GLY A 89 -0.66 3.20 12.62
C GLY A 89 -0.72 1.74 13.03
N VAL A 90 -0.16 1.38 14.18
CA VAL A 90 -0.22 0.00 14.70
C VAL A 90 -1.67 -0.45 14.88
N ILE A 91 -2.50 0.38 15.50
CA ILE A 91 -3.93 0.08 15.73
C ILE A 91 -4.65 -0.07 14.39
N GLN A 92 -4.40 0.81 13.44
CA GLN A 92 -5.01 0.73 12.11
C GLN A 92 -4.59 -0.56 11.39
N THR A 93 -3.32 -0.94 11.49
CA THR A 93 -2.82 -2.20 10.91
C THR A 93 -3.53 -3.41 11.50
N ILE A 94 -3.69 -3.46 12.81
CA ILE A 94 -4.42 -4.53 13.48
C ILE A 94 -5.86 -4.60 13.01
N GLN A 95 -6.54 -3.45 12.90
CA GLN A 95 -7.92 -3.36 12.42
C GLN A 95 -8.04 -3.83 10.98
N ASP A 96 -7.14 -3.39 10.10
CA ASP A 96 -7.15 -3.75 8.69
C ASP A 96 -6.98 -5.27 8.48
N ILE A 97 -6.02 -5.86 9.18
CA ILE A 97 -5.76 -7.31 9.09
C ILE A 97 -6.91 -8.10 9.70
N THR A 98 -7.43 -7.66 10.85
CA THR A 98 -8.57 -8.28 11.51
C THR A 98 -9.81 -8.27 10.60
N PHE A 99 -10.07 -7.15 9.92
CA PHE A 99 -11.15 -7.07 8.93
C PHE A 99 -10.97 -8.13 7.83
N CYS A 100 -9.77 -8.25 7.28
CA CYS A 100 -9.50 -9.22 6.22
C CYS A 100 -9.70 -10.67 6.66
N ARG A 101 -9.40 -10.98 7.92
CA ARG A 101 -9.52 -12.33 8.48
C ARG A 101 -10.94 -12.67 8.94
N GLN A 102 -11.66 -11.71 9.51
CA GLN A 102 -13.00 -11.93 10.10
C GLN A 102 -14.12 -11.41 9.23
N GLY A 103 -13.88 -10.35 8.44
CA GLY A 103 -14.91 -9.68 7.65
C GLY A 103 -15.94 -8.93 8.51
N ASN A 104 -17.07 -8.67 7.92
CA ASN A 104 -18.22 -8.08 8.59
C ASN A 104 -19.28 -9.15 8.93
N LYS A 105 -20.31 -8.76 9.68
CA LYS A 105 -21.37 -9.68 10.10
C LYS A 105 -22.16 -10.34 8.96
N ALA A 106 -22.10 -9.79 7.76
CA ALA A 106 -22.80 -10.31 6.59
C ALA A 106 -22.08 -11.45 5.87
N GLY A 107 -20.98 -11.91 6.43
CA GLY A 107 -20.11 -12.92 5.84
C GLY A 107 -18.81 -12.31 5.31
N ASN A 108 -17.76 -13.06 5.38
CA ASN A 108 -16.44 -12.61 4.90
C ASN A 108 -16.21 -13.05 3.47
N LYS A 109 -16.39 -12.14 2.53
CA LYS A 109 -16.08 -12.37 1.11
C LYS A 109 -14.62 -12.70 0.86
N TYR A 110 -13.74 -12.34 1.79
CA TYR A 110 -12.30 -12.39 1.60
C TYR A 110 -11.64 -13.50 2.41
N ILE A 111 -12.43 -14.41 3.02
CA ILE A 111 -11.92 -15.42 3.95
C ILE A 111 -10.88 -16.35 3.32
N ASP A 112 -10.98 -16.58 2.01
CA ASP A 112 -10.05 -17.45 1.28
C ASP A 112 -8.84 -16.69 0.73
N LEU A 113 -8.79 -15.38 0.91
CA LEU A 113 -7.69 -14.54 0.46
C LEU A 113 -6.67 -14.35 1.59
N THR A 114 -5.39 -14.37 1.24
CA THR A 114 -4.31 -14.11 2.20
C THR A 114 -4.14 -12.59 2.39
N PRO A 115 -4.25 -12.07 3.63
CA PRO A 115 -4.02 -10.66 3.89
C PRO A 115 -2.55 -10.28 3.75
N ARG A 116 -2.28 -9.17 3.08
CA ARG A 116 -0.97 -8.52 3.03
C ARG A 116 -1.18 -7.03 3.26
N ALA A 117 -1.00 -6.57 4.48
CA ALA A 117 -1.25 -5.18 4.85
C ALA A 117 -0.07 -4.30 4.44
N VAL A 118 -0.35 -3.15 3.84
CA VAL A 118 0.66 -2.20 3.38
C VAL A 118 0.40 -0.84 4.02
N SER A 119 1.46 -0.22 4.53
CA SER A 119 1.47 1.20 4.89
C SER A 119 2.34 1.98 3.93
N THR A 120 1.84 3.12 3.47
CA THR A 120 2.57 4.04 2.60
C THR A 120 2.75 5.37 3.32
N GLN A 121 3.94 5.97 3.19
CA GLN A 121 4.25 7.22 3.85
C GLN A 121 5.02 8.15 2.92
N PHE A 122 4.58 9.41 2.82
CA PHE A 122 5.37 10.44 2.16
C PHE A 122 6.58 10.81 3.02
N MET A 123 7.71 10.91 2.35
CA MET A 123 8.95 11.41 2.90
C MET A 123 9.44 12.62 2.09
N ALA A 124 10.52 13.24 2.51
CA ALA A 124 11.12 14.35 1.76
C ALA A 124 11.52 13.92 0.34
N ASN A 125 11.63 14.91 -0.56
CA ASN A 125 12.11 14.74 -1.94
C ASN A 125 11.27 13.77 -2.80
N ASN A 126 9.95 13.77 -2.61
CA ASN A 126 9.02 12.95 -3.38
C ASN A 126 9.29 11.45 -3.24
N VAL A 127 9.83 11.05 -2.09
CA VAL A 127 10.06 9.64 -1.75
C VAL A 127 8.82 9.09 -1.05
N ILE A 128 8.44 7.89 -1.42
CA ILE A 128 7.36 7.12 -0.79
C ILE A 128 7.98 5.90 -0.12
N ALA A 129 7.87 5.83 1.20
CA ALA A 129 8.24 4.64 1.96
C ALA A 129 7.06 3.67 1.99
N MET A 130 7.31 2.41 1.68
CA MET A 130 6.31 1.36 1.68
C MET A 130 6.73 0.25 2.64
N PHE A 131 5.79 -0.16 3.48
CA PHE A 131 5.98 -1.19 4.50
C PHE A 131 4.93 -2.27 4.32
N GLU A 132 5.35 -3.51 4.28
CA GLU A 132 4.43 -4.64 4.44
C GLU A 132 4.43 -5.03 5.92
N LEU A 133 3.24 -5.12 6.52
CA LEU A 133 3.06 -5.34 7.94
C LEU A 133 2.25 -6.60 8.17
N ASP A 134 2.61 -7.34 9.21
CA ASP A 134 1.85 -8.50 9.66
C ASP A 134 1.46 -8.36 11.13
N PHE A 135 0.40 -9.06 11.50
CA PHE A 135 -0.12 -9.14 12.87
C PHE A 135 -0.35 -10.59 13.22
N ASP A 136 0.41 -11.10 14.19
CA ASP A 136 0.39 -12.51 14.60
C ASP A 136 -0.66 -12.82 15.68
N GLY A 137 -1.46 -11.82 16.07
CA GLY A 137 -2.40 -11.90 17.18
C GLY A 137 -1.91 -11.22 18.47
N ASN A 138 -0.62 -10.94 18.57
CA ASN A 138 0.00 -10.22 19.69
C ASN A 138 0.72 -8.96 19.24
N ASP A 139 1.63 -9.08 18.28
CA ASP A 139 2.49 -7.99 17.83
C ASP A 139 2.36 -7.71 16.33
N VAL A 140 2.54 -6.45 15.96
CA VAL A 140 2.71 -6.03 14.56
C VAL A 140 4.21 -6.06 14.26
N SER A 141 4.55 -6.65 13.11
CA SER A 141 5.93 -6.73 12.62
C SER A 141 6.04 -6.22 11.19
N ILE A 142 7.22 -5.72 10.84
CA ILE A 142 7.54 -5.31 9.48
C ILE A 142 8.08 -6.54 8.72
N VAL A 143 7.37 -6.93 7.66
CA VAL A 143 7.79 -8.03 6.78
C VAL A 143 8.85 -7.56 5.80
N GLN A 144 8.64 -6.38 5.20
CA GLN A 144 9.59 -5.73 4.30
C GLN A 144 9.35 -4.23 4.25
N GLU A 145 10.39 -3.50 3.87
CA GLU A 145 10.36 -2.05 3.66
C GLU A 145 11.11 -1.72 2.39
N LYS A 146 10.54 -0.86 1.55
CA LYS A 146 11.19 -0.30 0.36
C LYS A 146 10.82 1.16 0.18
N HIS A 147 11.75 1.92 -0.37
CA HIS A 147 11.56 3.34 -0.65
C HIS A 147 11.63 3.58 -2.15
N TYR A 148 10.64 4.28 -2.68
CA TYR A 148 10.55 4.64 -4.09
C TYR A 148 10.52 6.16 -4.24
N GLN A 149 11.21 6.66 -5.25
CA GLN A 149 11.16 8.06 -5.62
C GLN A 149 10.54 8.20 -7.00
N LEU A 150 9.46 8.96 -7.08
CA LEU A 150 8.83 9.26 -8.37
C LEU A 150 9.59 10.40 -9.04
N VAL A 151 10.07 10.16 -10.25
CA VAL A 151 10.92 11.08 -11.00
C VAL A 151 10.50 11.15 -12.46
N GLU A 152 10.97 12.17 -13.18
CA GLU A 152 10.88 12.18 -14.64
C GLU A 152 11.69 11.01 -15.21
N ALA A 153 11.21 10.41 -16.30
CA ALA A 153 11.85 9.20 -16.85
C ALA A 153 13.33 9.41 -17.21
N ASN A 154 13.69 10.62 -17.65
CA ASN A 154 15.07 10.95 -18.02
C ASN A 154 16.03 11.12 -16.81
N GLU A 155 15.51 11.13 -15.59
CA GLU A 155 16.33 11.17 -14.38
C GLU A 155 16.78 9.77 -13.93
N ILE A 156 16.32 8.72 -14.60
CA ILE A 156 16.75 7.34 -14.34
C ILE A 156 17.91 7.01 -15.26
N GLU A 157 19.08 6.84 -14.68
CA GLU A 157 20.31 6.57 -15.44
C GLU A 157 20.57 5.06 -15.57
N ALA A 158 21.40 4.68 -16.55
CA ALA A 158 21.79 3.30 -16.72
C ALA A 158 22.47 2.72 -15.45
N ALA A 159 23.21 3.56 -14.71
CA ALA A 159 23.83 3.16 -13.44
C ALA A 159 22.79 2.82 -12.36
N ASP A 160 21.66 3.52 -12.33
CA ASP A 160 20.57 3.19 -11.41
C ASP A 160 20.01 1.80 -11.73
N LEU A 161 19.72 1.53 -13.00
CA LEU A 161 19.17 0.25 -13.44
C LEU A 161 20.09 -0.92 -13.13
N GLN A 162 21.40 -0.74 -13.29
CA GLN A 162 22.39 -1.77 -12.93
C GLN A 162 22.36 -2.09 -11.44
N LYS A 163 22.28 -1.07 -10.59
CA LYS A 163 22.14 -1.27 -9.13
C LYS A 163 20.90 -2.05 -8.76
N TYR A 164 19.78 -1.79 -9.43
CA TYR A 164 18.52 -2.47 -9.13
C TYR A 164 18.57 -3.97 -9.47
N LEU A 165 19.27 -4.34 -10.53
CA LEU A 165 19.48 -5.74 -10.90
C LEU A 165 20.29 -6.51 -9.85
N LEU A 166 21.22 -5.84 -9.19
CA LEU A 166 22.11 -6.47 -8.21
C LEU A 166 21.48 -6.64 -6.82
N THR A 167 20.29 -6.07 -6.60
CA THR A 167 19.63 -6.07 -5.28
C THR A 167 18.39 -6.96 -5.20
N THR A 168 18.22 -7.84 -6.16
CA THR A 168 17.13 -8.83 -6.15
C THR A 168 17.42 -10.00 -5.22
#